data_b391f54bc281f64805c9085b038b4fe7
#
_entry.id   b391f54bc281f64805c9085b038b4fe7
#
_cell.length_a   1.000
_cell.length_b   1.000
_cell.length_c   1.000
_cell.angle_alpha   90.00
_cell.angle_beta   90.00
_cell.angle_gamma   90.00
#
_symmetry.space_group_name_H-M   'P 1'
#
loop_
_entity.id
_entity.type
_entity.pdbx_description
1 polymer ?
#
loop_
_entity_poly.entity_id
_entity_poly.type
_entity_poly.pdbx_seq_one_letter_code
_entity_poly.pdbx_strand_id
1 'polypeptide(L)'
;LSPMGLNDIPAVHPDKPEAARKAGEAVVAALKADRKPRDIITPTSLKNAAVAVTATAGSTNAVLHLLAIAREAGVSRDQFDIDVFDAVSRKTPVIADLKPGGRYMAPDMAAAGGARLLLQRLKAADMLDDAPTVTGKTLFEEADLASETVGQDVILSPDKPLKKRGG
;
A
#
# COMPACT_ATOMS: atom_id res chain seq x y z
N LEU A 1 -5.62 -4.09 5.24
CA LEU A 1 -6.76 -3.91 6.14
C LEU A 1 -6.81 -2.53 6.82
N SER A 2 -5.78 -1.73 6.73
CA SER A 2 -5.79 -0.39 7.30
C SER A 2 -6.49 0.60 6.34
N PRO A 3 -7.31 1.53 6.86
CA PRO A 3 -7.95 2.55 6.03
C PRO A 3 -6.89 3.47 5.41
N MET A 4 -6.87 3.57 4.08
CA MET A 4 -5.93 4.46 3.40
C MET A 4 -6.20 5.93 3.74
N GLY A 5 -5.12 6.72 3.82
CA GLY A 5 -5.19 8.12 4.23
C GLY A 5 -5.42 8.32 5.73
N LEU A 6 -5.43 7.25 6.53
CA LEU A 6 -5.51 7.33 7.99
C LEU A 6 -4.32 6.62 8.67
N ASN A 7 -3.98 5.43 8.22
CA ASN A 7 -2.90 4.63 8.80
C ASN A 7 -1.50 5.15 8.44
N ASP A 8 -1.35 5.79 7.29
CA ASP A 8 -0.10 6.39 6.79
C ASP A 8 0.20 7.77 7.39
N ILE A 9 -0.69 8.34 8.21
CA ILE A 9 -0.41 9.53 8.99
C ILE A 9 0.65 9.20 10.06
N PRO A 10 1.80 9.88 10.09
CA PRO A 10 2.87 9.61 11.03
C PRO A 10 2.43 9.69 12.49
N ALA A 11 3.04 8.88 13.37
CA ALA A 11 2.67 8.82 14.78
C ALA A 11 2.79 10.16 15.52
N VAL A 12 3.73 11.00 15.09
CA VAL A 12 3.99 12.33 15.66
C VAL A 12 3.14 13.45 15.04
N HIS A 13 2.32 13.14 14.02
CA HIS A 13 1.52 14.15 13.32
C HIS A 13 0.34 14.61 14.20
N PRO A 14 0.02 15.93 14.23
CA PRO A 14 -1.09 16.48 15.03
C PRO A 14 -2.44 15.80 14.75
N ASP A 15 -2.69 15.38 13.51
CA ASP A 15 -3.94 14.75 13.09
C ASP A 15 -4.04 13.25 13.48
N LYS A 16 -3.00 12.68 14.14
CA LYS A 16 -3.02 11.26 14.49
C LYS A 16 -4.19 10.85 15.39
N PRO A 17 -4.59 11.63 16.41
CA PRO A 17 -5.77 11.32 17.21
C PRO A 17 -7.07 11.28 16.39
N GLU A 18 -7.25 12.22 15.48
CA GLU A 18 -8.41 12.26 14.60
C GLU A 18 -8.41 11.08 13.59
N ALA A 19 -7.26 10.73 13.05
CA ALA A 19 -7.10 9.55 12.22
C ALA A 19 -7.48 8.26 12.96
N ALA A 20 -7.06 8.13 14.24
CA ALA A 20 -7.42 7.00 15.07
C ALA A 20 -8.94 6.93 15.33
N ARG A 21 -9.59 8.07 15.59
CA ARG A 21 -11.05 8.16 15.75
C ARG A 21 -11.77 7.69 14.48
N LYS A 22 -11.37 8.20 13.32
CA LYS A 22 -11.93 7.79 12.00
C LYS A 22 -11.69 6.32 11.70
N ALA A 23 -10.54 5.77 12.08
CA ALA A 23 -10.27 4.34 11.93
C ALA A 23 -11.23 3.50 12.78
N GLY A 24 -11.55 3.93 14.00
CA GLY A 24 -12.58 3.31 14.85
C GLY A 24 -13.97 3.34 14.20
N GLU A 25 -14.37 4.47 13.61
CA GLU A 25 -15.62 4.58 12.87
C GLU A 25 -15.66 3.63 11.66
N ALA A 26 -14.55 3.51 10.94
CA ALA A 26 -14.44 2.58 9.81
C ALA A 26 -14.59 1.12 10.23
N VAL A 27 -14.06 0.72 11.39
CA VAL A 27 -14.25 -0.63 11.96
C VAL A 27 -15.72 -0.90 12.25
N VAL A 28 -16.41 0.04 12.91
CA VAL A 28 -17.86 -0.09 13.21
C VAL A 28 -18.68 -0.16 11.92
N ALA A 29 -18.34 0.64 10.91
CA ALA A 29 -19.00 0.62 9.61
C ALA A 29 -18.78 -0.73 8.88
N ALA A 30 -17.58 -1.28 8.93
CA ALA A 30 -17.27 -2.60 8.37
C ALA A 30 -18.07 -3.71 9.06
N LEU A 31 -18.17 -3.67 10.40
CA LEU A 31 -18.98 -4.61 11.18
C LEU A 31 -20.46 -4.57 10.78
N LYS A 32 -21.05 -3.36 10.68
CA LYS A 32 -22.44 -3.17 10.26
C LYS A 32 -22.71 -3.66 8.82
N ALA A 33 -21.71 -3.58 7.95
CA ALA A 33 -21.79 -4.03 6.57
C ALA A 33 -21.42 -5.52 6.40
N ASP A 34 -21.20 -6.26 7.50
CA ASP A 34 -20.71 -7.66 7.52
C ASP A 34 -19.44 -7.87 6.65
N ARG A 35 -18.60 -6.85 6.52
CA ARG A 35 -17.37 -6.90 5.74
C ARG A 35 -16.27 -7.56 6.55
N LYS A 36 -15.89 -8.77 6.14
CA LYS A 36 -14.90 -9.59 6.85
C LYS A 36 -13.48 -9.38 6.29
N PRO A 37 -12.43 -9.58 7.09
CA PRO A 37 -11.06 -9.57 6.59
C PRO A 37 -10.82 -10.50 5.39
N ARG A 38 -11.47 -11.67 5.36
CA ARG A 38 -11.35 -12.64 4.27
C ARG A 38 -11.98 -12.21 2.95
N ASP A 39 -12.90 -11.23 2.98
CA ASP A 39 -13.49 -10.64 1.77
C ASP A 39 -12.51 -9.68 1.09
N ILE A 40 -11.53 -9.17 1.85
CA ILE A 40 -10.56 -8.17 1.43
C ILE A 40 -9.20 -8.82 1.13
N ILE A 41 -8.78 -9.79 1.96
CA ILE A 41 -7.50 -10.49 1.80
C ILE A 41 -7.69 -11.59 0.74
N THR A 42 -7.35 -11.24 -0.49
CA THR A 42 -7.44 -12.10 -1.68
C THR A 42 -6.06 -12.24 -2.32
N PRO A 43 -5.85 -13.19 -3.25
CA PRO A 43 -4.61 -13.25 -4.03
C PRO A 43 -4.29 -11.92 -4.71
N THR A 44 -5.30 -11.23 -5.24
CA THR A 44 -5.15 -9.91 -5.88
C THR A 44 -4.67 -8.85 -4.89
N SER A 45 -5.31 -8.71 -3.73
CA SER A 45 -4.91 -7.71 -2.74
C SER A 45 -3.52 -7.97 -2.16
N LEU A 46 -3.13 -9.26 -2.01
CA LEU A 46 -1.79 -9.63 -1.57
C LEU A 46 -0.72 -9.30 -2.62
N LYS A 47 -1.01 -9.53 -3.90
CA LYS A 47 -0.13 -9.14 -5.00
C LYS A 47 0.02 -7.63 -5.07
N ASN A 48 -1.05 -6.86 -4.95
CA ASN A 48 -1.01 -5.40 -4.85
C ASN A 48 -0.15 -4.92 -3.67
N ALA A 49 -0.27 -5.58 -2.52
CA ALA A 49 0.57 -5.28 -1.36
C ALA A 49 2.06 -5.57 -1.63
N ALA A 50 2.39 -6.67 -2.32
CA ALA A 50 3.75 -6.97 -2.74
C ALA A 50 4.32 -5.92 -3.70
N VAL A 51 3.50 -5.44 -4.65
CA VAL A 51 3.86 -4.31 -5.55
C VAL A 51 4.16 -3.06 -4.74
N ALA A 52 3.29 -2.66 -3.81
CA ALA A 52 3.49 -1.47 -2.98
C ALA A 52 4.73 -1.57 -2.10
N VAL A 53 4.98 -2.73 -1.48
CA VAL A 53 6.20 -2.99 -0.68
C VAL A 53 7.45 -2.86 -1.55
N THR A 54 7.44 -3.44 -2.74
CA THR A 54 8.56 -3.37 -3.68
C THR A 54 8.81 -1.93 -4.15
N ALA A 55 7.75 -1.22 -4.52
CA ALA A 55 7.84 0.16 -5.02
C ALA A 55 8.38 1.16 -3.98
N THR A 56 8.27 0.83 -2.70
CA THR A 56 8.82 1.61 -1.59
C THR A 56 10.18 1.12 -1.09
N ALA A 57 10.80 0.12 -1.74
CA ALA A 57 11.97 -0.59 -1.22
C ALA A 57 11.77 -1.01 0.25
N GLY A 58 10.59 -1.55 0.55
CA GLY A 58 10.15 -1.88 1.90
C GLY A 58 10.94 -3.03 2.53
N SER A 59 10.68 -3.25 3.81
CA SER A 59 11.37 -4.26 4.60
C SER A 59 11.07 -5.68 4.11
N THR A 60 12.09 -6.55 4.13
CA THR A 60 11.94 -8.00 3.89
C THR A 60 11.03 -8.68 4.92
N ASN A 61 10.80 -8.07 6.08
CA ASN A 61 9.79 -8.53 7.03
C ASN A 61 8.38 -8.54 6.41
N ALA A 62 8.10 -7.65 5.46
CA ALA A 62 6.81 -7.63 4.76
C ALA A 62 6.56 -8.93 3.98
N VAL A 63 7.61 -9.56 3.43
CA VAL A 63 7.49 -10.87 2.75
C VAL A 63 6.96 -11.91 3.72
N LEU A 64 7.60 -12.05 4.90
CA LEU A 64 7.18 -13.00 5.94
C LEU A 64 5.75 -12.73 6.39
N HIS A 65 5.41 -11.46 6.64
CA HIS A 65 4.09 -11.09 7.13
C HIS A 65 3.00 -11.32 6.08
N LEU A 66 3.24 -10.99 4.81
CA LEU A 66 2.25 -11.21 3.75
C LEU A 66 2.02 -12.71 3.50
N LEU A 67 3.06 -13.55 3.58
CA LEU A 67 2.90 -15.00 3.49
C LEU A 67 2.11 -15.58 4.67
N ALA A 68 2.36 -15.08 5.89
CA ALA A 68 1.59 -15.49 7.07
C ALA A 68 0.12 -15.05 6.97
N ILE A 69 -0.15 -13.82 6.54
CA ILE A 69 -1.50 -13.28 6.32
C ILE A 69 -2.24 -14.08 5.24
N ALA A 70 -1.57 -14.41 4.14
CA ALA A 70 -2.14 -15.24 3.06
C ALA A 70 -2.60 -16.59 3.60
N ARG A 71 -1.74 -17.26 4.36
CA ARG A 71 -2.05 -18.56 4.98
C ARG A 71 -3.26 -18.48 5.92
N GLU A 72 -3.29 -17.49 6.82
CA GLU A 72 -4.42 -17.31 7.76
C GLU A 72 -5.72 -16.95 7.05
N ALA A 73 -5.65 -16.24 5.93
CA ALA A 73 -6.81 -15.94 5.10
C ALA A 73 -7.31 -17.13 4.27
N GLY A 74 -6.54 -18.22 4.22
CA GLY A 74 -6.87 -19.41 3.43
C GLY A 74 -6.48 -19.30 1.95
N VAL A 75 -5.59 -18.35 1.61
CA VAL A 75 -5.01 -18.25 0.26
C VAL A 75 -3.96 -19.34 0.11
N SER A 76 -4.08 -20.15 -0.93
CA SER A 76 -3.19 -21.28 -1.18
C SER A 76 -1.80 -20.82 -1.67
N ARG A 77 -0.78 -21.68 -1.51
CA ARG A 77 0.59 -21.35 -1.91
C ARG A 77 0.76 -21.18 -3.42
N ASP A 78 -0.01 -21.90 -4.21
CA ASP A 78 -0.03 -21.77 -5.67
C ASP A 78 -0.62 -20.43 -6.13
N GLN A 79 -1.40 -19.74 -5.28
CA GLN A 79 -1.97 -18.42 -5.54
C GLN A 79 -1.08 -17.28 -5.03
N PHE A 80 -0.39 -17.48 -3.90
CA PHE A 80 0.51 -16.46 -3.35
C PHE A 80 1.59 -17.12 -2.47
N ASP A 81 2.82 -17.06 -2.94
CA ASP A 81 4.01 -17.54 -2.23
C ASP A 81 5.23 -16.62 -2.46
N ILE A 82 6.41 -17.07 -2.09
CA ILE A 82 7.65 -16.32 -2.24
C ILE A 82 8.03 -16.12 -3.72
N ASP A 83 7.70 -17.06 -4.60
CA ASP A 83 8.02 -16.95 -6.03
C ASP A 83 7.15 -15.88 -6.70
N VAL A 84 5.88 -15.74 -6.26
CA VAL A 84 5.01 -14.63 -6.67
C VAL A 84 5.62 -13.30 -6.24
N PHE A 85 6.12 -13.22 -5.00
CA PHE A 85 6.76 -12.00 -4.50
C PHE A 85 8.02 -11.66 -5.29
N ASP A 86 8.88 -12.63 -5.59
CA ASP A 86 10.07 -12.45 -6.42
C ASP A 86 9.69 -11.97 -7.84
N ALA A 87 8.71 -12.62 -8.47
CA ALA A 87 8.23 -12.23 -9.79
C ALA A 87 7.70 -10.78 -9.83
N VAL A 88 7.00 -10.36 -8.78
CA VAL A 88 6.53 -8.97 -8.62
C VAL A 88 7.74 -8.03 -8.47
N SER A 89 8.71 -8.37 -7.63
CA SER A 89 9.87 -7.51 -7.35
C SER A 89 10.72 -7.25 -8.59
N ARG A 90 10.85 -8.22 -9.47
CA ARG A 90 11.57 -8.10 -10.74
C ARG A 90 10.95 -7.14 -11.74
N LYS A 91 9.64 -6.88 -11.63
CA LYS A 91 8.87 -6.05 -12.57
C LYS A 91 8.54 -4.67 -12.01
N THR A 92 8.56 -4.51 -10.68
CA THR A 92 8.13 -3.30 -10.01
C THR A 92 9.31 -2.36 -9.79
N PRO A 93 9.28 -1.12 -10.31
CA PRO A 93 10.30 -0.12 -10.03
C PRO A 93 10.21 0.40 -8.60
N VAL A 94 11.32 0.85 -8.04
CA VAL A 94 11.35 1.61 -6.77
C VAL A 94 11.09 3.07 -7.11
N ILE A 95 9.96 3.60 -6.64
CA ILE A 95 9.51 4.97 -6.91
C ILE A 95 9.40 5.85 -5.67
N ALA A 96 9.46 5.29 -4.47
CA ALA A 96 9.50 6.08 -3.24
C ALA A 96 10.94 6.20 -2.71
N ASP A 97 11.40 7.45 -2.56
CA ASP A 97 12.76 7.80 -2.14
C ASP A 97 12.90 7.79 -0.62
N LEU A 98 12.65 6.64 0.00
CA LEU A 98 12.56 6.48 1.45
C LEU A 98 13.80 5.81 2.06
N LYS A 99 14.17 6.23 3.27
CA LYS A 99 15.21 5.56 4.06
C LYS A 99 14.79 4.10 4.38
N PRO A 100 15.76 3.18 4.48
CA PRO A 100 17.22 3.39 4.53
C PRO A 100 17.89 3.55 3.16
N GLY A 101 17.25 3.19 2.07
CA GLY A 101 17.85 3.22 0.72
C GLY A 101 17.78 4.57 0.02
N GLY A 102 16.94 5.48 0.49
CA GLY A 102 16.71 6.80 -0.06
C GLY A 102 16.95 7.93 0.94
N ARG A 103 16.40 9.11 0.65
CA ARG A 103 16.66 10.38 1.38
C ARG A 103 15.63 10.67 2.46
N TYR A 104 14.37 10.34 2.24
CA TYR A 104 13.20 10.83 3.00
C TYR A 104 12.72 9.85 4.04
N MET A 105 11.86 10.33 4.94
CA MET A 105 11.25 9.55 6.01
C MET A 105 9.72 9.48 5.85
N ALA A 106 9.04 8.71 6.70
CA ALA A 106 7.59 8.55 6.65
C ALA A 106 6.80 9.88 6.73
N PRO A 107 7.18 10.89 7.53
CA PRO A 107 6.53 12.20 7.49
C PRO A 107 6.60 12.90 6.13
N ASP A 108 7.73 12.78 5.43
CA ASP A 108 7.92 13.36 4.10
C ASP A 108 7.02 12.67 3.07
N MET A 109 6.89 11.33 3.16
CA MET A 109 5.97 10.57 2.32
C MET A 109 4.50 10.98 2.54
N ALA A 110 4.09 11.13 3.80
CA ALA A 110 2.74 11.58 4.13
C ALA A 110 2.48 12.99 3.57
N ALA A 111 3.43 13.91 3.74
CA ALA A 111 3.35 15.27 3.22
C ALA A 111 3.33 15.34 1.69
N ALA A 112 3.99 14.42 0.99
CA ALA A 112 4.00 14.33 -0.47
C ALA A 112 2.65 13.93 -1.09
N GLY A 113 1.83 13.19 -0.35
CA GLY A 113 0.53 12.65 -0.80
C GLY A 113 0.23 11.24 -0.28
N GLY A 114 1.15 10.65 0.47
CA GLY A 114 0.96 9.40 1.20
C GLY A 114 0.77 8.16 0.33
N ALA A 115 0.16 7.14 0.92
CA ALA A 115 -0.09 5.86 0.27
C ALA A 115 -1.01 5.99 -0.96
N ARG A 116 -1.97 6.90 -0.93
CA ARG A 116 -2.88 7.14 -2.07
C ARG A 116 -2.12 7.59 -3.31
N LEU A 117 -1.17 8.51 -3.17
CA LEU A 117 -0.36 8.97 -4.31
C LEU A 117 0.53 7.85 -4.84
N LEU A 118 1.14 7.04 -3.96
CA LEU A 118 1.90 5.87 -4.37
C LEU A 118 1.04 4.93 -5.24
N LEU A 119 -0.15 4.59 -4.75
CA LEU A 119 -1.07 3.69 -5.45
C LEU A 119 -1.60 4.28 -6.76
N GLN A 120 -1.86 5.59 -6.80
CA GLN A 120 -2.25 6.29 -8.02
C GLN A 120 -1.16 6.20 -9.10
N ARG A 121 0.12 6.37 -8.72
CA ARG A 121 1.27 6.21 -9.64
C ARG A 121 1.37 4.79 -10.16
N LEU A 122 1.22 3.80 -9.29
CA LEU A 122 1.27 2.37 -9.67
C LEU A 122 0.07 1.95 -10.51
N LYS A 123 -1.14 2.47 -10.22
CA LYS A 123 -2.35 2.29 -11.04
C LYS A 123 -2.14 2.85 -12.44
N ALA A 124 -1.63 4.07 -12.56
CA ALA A 124 -1.39 4.73 -13.84
C ALA A 124 -0.34 3.99 -14.71
N ALA A 125 0.53 3.21 -14.09
CA ALA A 125 1.52 2.36 -14.76
C ALA A 125 1.04 0.92 -15.01
N ASP A 126 -0.24 0.62 -14.80
CA ASP A 126 -0.86 -0.71 -14.96
C ASP A 126 -0.17 -1.82 -14.13
N MET A 127 0.26 -1.45 -12.92
CA MET A 127 0.96 -2.36 -12.01
C MET A 127 0.06 -2.95 -10.90
N LEU A 128 -1.17 -2.49 -10.81
CA LEU A 128 -2.15 -2.92 -9.81
C LEU A 128 -3.41 -3.43 -10.48
N ASP A 129 -4.03 -4.39 -9.82
CA ASP A 129 -5.38 -4.83 -10.15
C ASP A 129 -6.37 -4.24 -9.13
N ASP A 130 -7.59 -3.88 -9.56
CA ASP A 130 -8.58 -3.37 -8.63
C ASP A 130 -9.04 -4.43 -7.63
N ALA A 131 -9.27 -4.03 -6.39
CA ALA A 131 -9.61 -4.93 -5.30
C ALA A 131 -10.42 -4.20 -4.21
N PRO A 132 -11.28 -4.91 -3.45
CA PRO A 132 -12.01 -4.31 -2.35
C PRO A 132 -11.07 -3.85 -1.22
N THR A 133 -11.44 -2.77 -0.53
CA THR A 133 -10.73 -2.28 0.66
C THR A 133 -11.61 -2.30 1.91
N VAL A 134 -10.99 -2.06 3.06
CA VAL A 134 -11.68 -2.02 4.35
C VAL A 134 -12.68 -0.86 4.45
N THR A 135 -12.51 0.20 3.66
CA THR A 135 -13.40 1.37 3.67
C THR A 135 -14.73 1.13 2.93
N GLY A 136 -14.80 0.07 2.14
CA GLY A 136 -15.94 -0.22 1.26
C GLY A 136 -15.78 0.34 -0.16
N LYS A 137 -14.75 1.13 -0.39
CA LYS A 137 -14.30 1.54 -1.72
C LYS A 137 -13.37 0.49 -2.31
N THR A 138 -13.20 0.52 -3.62
CA THR A 138 -12.14 -0.26 -4.26
C THR A 138 -10.77 0.40 -4.09
N LEU A 139 -9.70 -0.34 -4.38
CA LEU A 139 -8.33 0.18 -4.36
C LEU A 139 -8.16 1.35 -5.32
N PHE A 140 -8.78 1.27 -6.49
CA PHE A 140 -8.70 2.32 -7.51
C PHE A 140 -9.48 3.56 -7.12
N GLU A 141 -10.66 3.40 -6.52
CA GLU A 141 -11.42 4.52 -5.95
C GLU A 141 -10.64 5.23 -4.82
N GLU A 142 -9.92 4.48 -3.98
CA GLU A 142 -9.06 5.07 -2.95
C GLU A 142 -7.85 5.80 -3.56
N ALA A 143 -7.23 5.22 -4.59
CA ALA A 143 -6.10 5.85 -5.29
C ALA A 143 -6.51 7.16 -6.00
N ASP A 144 -7.74 7.23 -6.54
CA ASP A 144 -8.27 8.41 -7.21
C ASP A 144 -8.52 9.60 -6.25
N LEU A 145 -8.55 9.34 -4.94
CA LEU A 145 -8.58 10.38 -3.90
C LEU A 145 -7.21 10.97 -3.57
N ALA A 146 -6.16 10.59 -4.30
CA ALA A 146 -4.82 11.11 -4.06
C ALA A 146 -4.75 12.63 -4.30
N SER A 147 -4.02 13.30 -3.42
CA SER A 147 -3.67 14.71 -3.55
C SER A 147 -2.15 14.83 -3.51
N GLU A 148 -1.57 15.32 -4.59
CA GLU A 148 -0.12 15.50 -4.69
C GLU A 148 0.29 16.89 -4.26
N THR A 149 1.28 16.98 -3.38
CA THR A 149 1.90 18.24 -3.03
C THR A 149 2.78 18.74 -4.18
N VAL A 150 2.54 19.95 -4.63
CA VAL A 150 3.28 20.55 -5.74
C VAL A 150 4.78 20.63 -5.42
N GLY A 151 5.61 20.12 -6.33
CA GLY A 151 7.06 20.16 -6.19
C GLY A 151 7.65 19.07 -5.29
N GLN A 152 6.85 18.10 -4.83
CA GLN A 152 7.36 16.93 -4.09
C GLN A 152 8.27 16.08 -4.99
N ASP A 153 9.29 15.46 -4.40
CA ASP A 153 10.24 14.56 -5.05
C ASP A 153 10.48 13.28 -4.23
N VAL A 154 9.53 12.95 -3.35
CA VAL A 154 9.54 11.75 -2.49
C VAL A 154 8.94 10.56 -3.21
N ILE A 155 7.80 10.75 -3.88
CA ILE A 155 7.11 9.71 -4.66
C ILE A 155 7.23 10.07 -6.13
N LEU A 156 8.13 9.37 -6.83
CA LEU A 156 8.51 9.65 -8.21
C LEU A 156 7.51 9.03 -9.20
N SER A 157 7.59 9.47 -10.46
CA SER A 157 6.90 8.80 -11.55
C SER A 157 7.54 7.43 -11.85
N PRO A 158 6.75 6.38 -12.15
CA PRO A 158 7.27 5.10 -12.63
C PRO A 158 8.15 5.19 -13.88
N ASP A 159 8.01 6.24 -14.70
CA ASP A 159 8.85 6.49 -15.86
C ASP A 159 10.27 6.97 -15.50
N LYS A 160 10.45 7.52 -14.29
CA LYS A 160 11.73 8.03 -13.76
C LYS A 160 11.98 7.48 -12.36
N PRO A 161 12.06 6.16 -12.19
CA PRO A 161 12.20 5.54 -10.88
C PRO A 161 13.62 5.72 -10.33
N LEU A 162 13.76 5.56 -9.02
CA LEU A 162 15.06 5.44 -8.35
C LEU A 162 15.83 4.21 -8.82
N LYS A 163 15.11 3.10 -8.97
CA LYS A 163 15.61 1.83 -9.50
C LYS A 163 14.56 1.25 -10.45
N LYS A 164 15.01 0.67 -11.55
CA LYS A 164 14.12 0.09 -12.57
C LYS A 164 13.36 -1.16 -12.09
N ARG A 165 13.81 -1.78 -11.02
CA ARG A 165 13.20 -2.96 -10.38
C ARG A 165 13.54 -2.97 -8.90
N GLY A 166 12.70 -3.60 -8.12
CA GLY A 166 12.95 -3.86 -6.72
C GLY A 166 14.21 -4.69 -6.51
N GLY A 167 14.84 -4.51 -5.37
CA GLY A 167 16.00 -5.27 -4.95
C GLY A 167 15.61 -6.53 -4.22
#